data_55e76a219011314d912bfbfaf61da62e
#
_entry.id   55e76a219011314d912bfbfaf61da62e
#
_cell.length_a   1.000
_cell.length_b   1.000
_cell.length_c   1.000
_cell.angle_alpha   90.00
_cell.angle_beta   90.00
_cell.angle_gamma   90.00
#
_symmetry.space_group_name_H-M   'P 1'
#
loop_
_entity.id
_entity.type
_entity.pdbx_description
1 polymer ?
#
loop_
_entity_poly.entity_id
_entity_poly.type
_entity_poly.pdbx_seq_one_letter_code
_entity_poly.pdbx_strand_id
1 'polypeptide(L)'
;MKFFIDTAEFDEIKEAYAFGFIDGVTTNPSLIVKAKCDLKQVISEIANLVEGPVSAEVIASDAEGMIAEAHELVKLGSNVVIKVPMTPEGLKAVAVLSKEGVKTNVTLIFSANQALLAARAGATYVSPFVGRIDDISMDGLTLIQDIADIFAIHGIESEIIAASVRTPLHIIQCAKAGAHIATVPFKVLMQAMKHPLTDAGLEKFMADWKQANQ
;
A
#
# COMPACT_ATOMS: atom_id res chain seq x y z
N MET A 1 -3.36 12.26 2.81
CA MET A 1 -3.13 10.89 2.29
C MET A 1 -1.84 10.39 2.89
N LYS A 2 -1.84 9.22 3.52
CA LYS A 2 -0.65 8.52 4.04
C LYS A 2 0.14 7.88 2.90
N PHE A 3 1.42 7.59 3.13
CA PHE A 3 2.27 6.90 2.18
C PHE A 3 2.72 5.55 2.72
N PHE A 4 2.51 4.50 1.93
CA PHE A 4 3.14 3.21 2.13
C PHE A 4 4.16 2.98 1.01
N ILE A 5 5.19 2.19 1.30
CA ILE A 5 6.12 1.75 0.27
C ILE A 5 5.76 0.34 -0.18
N ASP A 6 5.78 0.10 -1.50
CA ASP A 6 5.42 -1.18 -2.14
C ASP A 6 6.68 -1.91 -2.62
N THR A 7 7.31 -2.62 -1.70
CA THR A 7 8.53 -3.41 -1.97
C THR A 7 8.77 -4.44 -0.87
N ALA A 8 9.56 -5.49 -1.18
CA ALA A 8 10.12 -6.44 -0.22
C ALA A 8 11.64 -6.32 -0.09
N GLU A 9 12.27 -5.37 -0.80
CA GLU A 9 13.71 -5.08 -0.70
C GLU A 9 13.96 -4.26 0.57
N PHE A 10 14.61 -4.89 1.55
CA PHE A 10 14.80 -4.28 2.87
C PHE A 10 15.56 -2.94 2.84
N ASP A 11 16.56 -2.83 1.97
CA ASP A 11 17.34 -1.58 1.83
C ASP A 11 16.50 -0.43 1.26
N GLU A 12 15.59 -0.71 0.31
CA GLU A 12 14.64 0.29 -0.21
C GLU A 12 13.69 0.77 0.89
N ILE A 13 13.21 -0.15 1.74
CA ILE A 13 12.32 0.19 2.86
C ILE A 13 13.06 1.06 3.88
N LYS A 14 14.28 0.68 4.25
CA LYS A 14 15.10 1.42 5.19
C LYS A 14 15.40 2.83 4.70
N GLU A 15 15.78 2.98 3.43
CA GLU A 15 16.02 4.30 2.81
C GLU A 15 14.75 5.15 2.79
N ALA A 16 13.62 4.57 2.33
CA ALA A 16 12.36 5.30 2.27
C ALA A 16 11.85 5.70 3.67
N TYR A 17 11.97 4.82 4.66
CA TYR A 17 11.54 5.09 6.04
C TYR A 17 12.34 6.22 6.68
N ALA A 18 13.61 6.36 6.32
CA ALA A 18 14.47 7.45 6.79
C ALA A 18 14.01 8.85 6.31
N PHE A 19 13.16 8.95 5.28
CA PHE A 19 12.56 10.24 4.87
C PHE A 19 11.51 10.76 5.85
N GLY A 20 11.02 9.94 6.79
CA GLY A 20 10.13 10.34 7.88
C GLY A 20 8.66 10.55 7.51
N PHE A 21 8.24 10.17 6.30
CA PHE A 21 6.84 10.27 5.86
C PHE A 21 6.23 8.94 5.41
N ILE A 22 6.95 7.83 5.56
CA ILE A 22 6.42 6.49 5.24
C ILE A 22 5.65 5.97 6.45
N ASP A 23 4.36 5.74 6.28
CA ASP A 23 3.43 5.30 7.32
C ASP A 23 3.28 3.78 7.39
N GLY A 24 3.76 3.02 6.39
CA GLY A 24 3.64 1.56 6.36
C GLY A 24 4.26 0.93 5.11
N VAL A 25 4.11 -0.39 5.02
CA VAL A 25 4.71 -1.19 3.94
C VAL A 25 3.67 -2.16 3.38
N THR A 26 3.62 -2.30 2.05
CA THR A 26 2.92 -3.41 1.41
C THR A 26 3.92 -4.33 0.73
N THR A 27 3.71 -5.62 0.91
CA THR A 27 4.39 -6.67 0.16
C THR A 27 3.38 -7.50 -0.65
N ASN A 28 3.88 -8.34 -1.52
CA ASN A 28 3.09 -9.36 -2.22
C ASN A 28 4.00 -10.49 -2.68
N PRO A 29 3.46 -11.67 -3.06
CA PRO A 29 4.27 -12.82 -3.47
C PRO A 29 5.27 -12.51 -4.58
N SER A 30 4.89 -11.68 -5.57
CA SER A 30 5.79 -11.30 -6.66
C SER A 30 6.98 -10.47 -6.20
N LEU A 31 6.78 -9.57 -5.24
CA LEU A 31 7.86 -8.77 -4.64
C LEU A 31 8.80 -9.63 -3.80
N ILE A 32 8.26 -10.58 -3.03
CA ILE A 32 9.04 -11.55 -2.24
C ILE A 32 9.95 -12.39 -3.16
N VAL A 33 9.37 -12.94 -4.25
CA VAL A 33 10.14 -13.71 -5.24
C VAL A 33 11.22 -12.85 -5.91
N LYS A 34 10.90 -11.62 -6.27
CA LYS A 34 11.85 -10.68 -6.88
C LYS A 34 13.02 -10.35 -5.94
N ALA A 35 12.74 -10.12 -4.66
CA ALA A 35 13.74 -9.84 -3.63
C ALA A 35 14.55 -11.10 -3.23
N LYS A 36 14.14 -12.31 -3.68
CA LYS A 36 14.80 -13.60 -3.38
C LYS A 36 14.95 -13.84 -1.87
N CYS A 37 13.98 -13.40 -1.08
CA CYS A 37 13.99 -13.53 0.37
C CYS A 37 12.98 -14.57 0.86
N ASP A 38 13.17 -15.04 2.10
CA ASP A 38 12.17 -15.83 2.81
C ASP A 38 11.05 -14.92 3.31
N LEU A 39 9.79 -15.30 3.07
CA LEU A 39 8.61 -14.50 3.42
C LEU A 39 8.57 -14.18 4.92
N LYS A 40 8.74 -15.19 5.78
CA LYS A 40 8.58 -15.01 7.23
C LYS A 40 9.71 -14.14 7.79
N GLN A 41 10.93 -14.38 7.32
CA GLN A 41 12.10 -13.61 7.73
C GLN A 41 11.93 -12.14 7.35
N VAL A 42 11.65 -11.84 6.08
CA VAL A 42 11.58 -10.44 5.62
C VAL A 42 10.40 -9.69 6.25
N ILE A 43 9.23 -10.33 6.43
CA ILE A 43 8.10 -9.69 7.12
C ILE A 43 8.46 -9.36 8.56
N SER A 44 9.14 -10.26 9.28
CA SER A 44 9.60 -10.01 10.66
C SER A 44 10.62 -8.86 10.72
N GLU A 45 11.58 -8.82 9.79
CA GLU A 45 12.56 -7.74 9.71
C GLU A 45 11.90 -6.38 9.43
N ILE A 46 10.95 -6.32 8.48
CA ILE A 46 10.20 -5.11 8.15
C ILE A 46 9.33 -4.67 9.34
N ALA A 47 8.62 -5.61 9.98
CA ALA A 47 7.76 -5.31 11.13
C ALA A 47 8.52 -4.75 12.35
N ASN A 48 9.79 -5.12 12.50
CA ASN A 48 10.67 -4.58 13.53
C ASN A 48 11.28 -3.21 13.14
N LEU A 49 11.38 -2.89 11.85
CA LEU A 49 11.94 -1.63 11.37
C LEU A 49 10.92 -0.49 11.40
N VAL A 50 9.67 -0.76 10.98
CA VAL A 50 8.63 0.26 10.83
C VAL A 50 7.58 0.13 11.93
N GLU A 51 7.09 1.26 12.44
CA GLU A 51 6.02 1.26 13.45
C GLU A 51 4.63 1.03 12.84
N GLY A 52 4.46 1.41 11.57
CA GLY A 52 3.19 1.34 10.86
C GLY A 52 2.82 -0.04 10.32
N PRO A 53 1.64 -0.16 9.68
CA PRO A 53 1.14 -1.44 9.17
C PRO A 53 2.06 -2.06 8.12
N VAL A 54 2.26 -3.38 8.21
CA VAL A 54 3.01 -4.20 7.25
C VAL A 54 2.09 -5.26 6.66
N SER A 55 1.74 -5.11 5.38
CA SER A 55 0.87 -6.07 4.70
C SER A 55 1.64 -7.31 4.24
N ALA A 56 1.28 -8.48 4.80
CA ALA A 56 1.78 -9.80 4.44
C ALA A 56 0.66 -10.63 3.79
N GLU A 57 0.87 -11.07 2.55
CA GLU A 57 -0.16 -11.72 1.74
C GLU A 57 -0.16 -13.24 1.92
N VAL A 58 -1.36 -13.80 2.18
CA VAL A 58 -1.60 -15.25 2.20
C VAL A 58 -1.59 -15.83 0.78
N ILE A 59 -1.22 -17.11 0.66
CA ILE A 59 -1.05 -17.80 -0.62
C ILE A 59 -2.10 -18.89 -0.82
N ALA A 60 -2.66 -19.45 0.25
CA ALA A 60 -3.71 -20.46 0.18
C ALA A 60 -4.90 -19.97 -0.67
N SER A 61 -5.59 -20.89 -1.32
CA SER A 61 -6.72 -20.60 -2.21
C SER A 61 -8.09 -20.75 -1.55
N ASP A 62 -8.18 -21.44 -0.42
CA ASP A 62 -9.39 -21.66 0.37
C ASP A 62 -9.34 -20.88 1.69
N ALA A 63 -10.52 -20.64 2.28
CA ALA A 63 -10.66 -19.82 3.48
C ALA A 63 -9.93 -20.39 4.70
N GLU A 64 -9.98 -21.72 4.90
CA GLU A 64 -9.34 -22.38 6.04
C GLU A 64 -7.81 -22.24 5.97
N GLY A 65 -7.24 -22.48 4.79
CA GLY A 65 -5.81 -22.30 4.54
C GLY A 65 -5.37 -20.83 4.73
N MET A 66 -6.14 -19.86 4.21
CA MET A 66 -5.86 -18.43 4.40
C MET A 66 -5.87 -18.04 5.88
N ILE A 67 -6.83 -18.54 6.67
CA ILE A 67 -6.93 -18.28 8.11
C ILE A 67 -5.74 -18.89 8.85
N ALA A 68 -5.38 -20.15 8.52
CA ALA A 68 -4.23 -20.81 9.12
C ALA A 68 -2.92 -20.07 8.85
N GLU A 69 -2.69 -19.64 7.60
CA GLU A 69 -1.54 -18.81 7.23
C GLU A 69 -1.56 -17.45 7.96
N ALA A 70 -2.73 -16.82 8.06
CA ALA A 70 -2.89 -15.55 8.76
C ALA A 70 -2.46 -15.65 10.22
N HIS A 71 -2.88 -16.70 10.94
CA HIS A 71 -2.50 -16.93 12.33
C HIS A 71 -0.99 -17.13 12.54
N GLU A 72 -0.28 -17.63 11.52
CA GLU A 72 1.19 -17.70 11.56
C GLU A 72 1.84 -16.35 11.26
N LEU A 73 1.31 -15.61 10.27
CA LEU A 73 1.88 -14.34 9.85
C LEU A 73 1.73 -13.23 10.93
N VAL A 74 0.62 -13.18 11.65
CA VAL A 74 0.43 -12.17 12.71
C VAL A 74 1.39 -12.34 13.90
N LYS A 75 2.01 -13.51 14.06
CA LYS A 75 3.04 -13.75 15.09
C LYS A 75 4.36 -13.06 14.79
N LEU A 76 4.57 -12.63 13.53
CA LEU A 76 5.82 -12.02 13.08
C LEU A 76 5.98 -10.55 13.52
N GLY A 77 4.87 -9.89 13.90
CA GLY A 77 4.88 -8.52 14.41
C GLY A 77 3.48 -8.03 14.75
N SER A 78 3.35 -7.19 15.77
CA SER A 78 2.07 -6.63 16.22
C SER A 78 1.41 -5.68 15.21
N ASN A 79 2.18 -5.20 14.24
CA ASN A 79 1.77 -4.31 13.15
C ASN A 79 1.56 -5.04 11.81
N VAL A 80 1.64 -6.38 11.81
CA VAL A 80 1.35 -7.17 10.61
C VAL A 80 -0.15 -7.14 10.30
N VAL A 81 -0.46 -6.85 9.05
CA VAL A 81 -1.80 -6.83 8.46
C VAL A 81 -1.90 -7.94 7.41
N ILE A 82 -2.90 -8.78 7.52
CA ILE A 82 -3.07 -9.92 6.62
C ILE A 82 -3.66 -9.46 5.30
N LYS A 83 -2.91 -9.63 4.22
CA LYS A 83 -3.35 -9.28 2.89
C LYS A 83 -4.01 -10.50 2.24
N VAL A 84 -5.26 -10.31 1.76
CA VAL A 84 -6.15 -11.39 1.30
C VAL A 84 -6.70 -11.04 -0.08
N PRO A 85 -6.69 -11.95 -1.06
CA PRO A 85 -7.23 -11.67 -2.40
C PRO A 85 -8.75 -11.53 -2.37
N MET A 86 -9.30 -10.66 -3.25
CA MET A 86 -10.74 -10.43 -3.41
C MET A 86 -11.42 -11.60 -4.12
N THR A 87 -11.66 -12.66 -3.38
CA THR A 87 -12.36 -13.88 -3.83
C THR A 87 -13.46 -14.24 -2.83
N PRO A 88 -14.42 -15.11 -3.18
CA PRO A 88 -15.40 -15.60 -2.22
C PRO A 88 -14.76 -16.24 -0.98
N GLU A 89 -13.72 -17.05 -1.16
CA GLU A 89 -12.98 -17.68 -0.07
C GLU A 89 -12.19 -16.64 0.75
N GLY A 90 -11.58 -15.64 0.10
CA GLY A 90 -10.93 -14.52 0.77
C GLY A 90 -11.88 -13.73 1.65
N LEU A 91 -13.10 -13.43 1.20
CA LEU A 91 -14.10 -12.73 2.01
C LEU A 91 -14.57 -13.55 3.21
N LYS A 92 -14.69 -14.89 3.08
CA LYS A 92 -14.96 -15.76 4.24
C LYS A 92 -13.82 -15.67 5.27
N ALA A 93 -12.57 -15.73 4.82
CA ALA A 93 -11.40 -15.57 5.69
C ALA A 93 -11.40 -14.19 6.38
N VAL A 94 -11.64 -13.12 5.65
CA VAL A 94 -11.75 -11.75 6.21
C VAL A 94 -12.82 -11.66 7.28
N ALA A 95 -14.01 -12.24 7.07
CA ALA A 95 -15.10 -12.21 8.01
C ALA A 95 -14.78 -12.96 9.34
N VAL A 96 -13.97 -14.00 9.30
CA VAL A 96 -13.47 -14.71 10.51
C VAL A 96 -12.39 -13.88 11.19
N LEU A 97 -11.34 -13.49 10.45
CA LEU A 97 -10.20 -12.75 10.98
C LEU A 97 -10.61 -11.40 11.61
N SER A 98 -11.58 -10.71 11.01
CA SER A 98 -12.10 -9.45 11.55
C SER A 98 -12.76 -9.64 12.93
N LYS A 99 -13.51 -10.74 13.16
CA LYS A 99 -14.11 -11.07 14.47
C LYS A 99 -13.05 -11.41 15.53
N GLU A 100 -11.91 -11.90 15.09
CA GLU A 100 -10.75 -12.20 15.95
C GLU A 100 -9.90 -10.95 16.23
N GLY A 101 -10.27 -9.80 15.66
CA GLY A 101 -9.50 -8.55 15.79
C GLY A 101 -8.25 -8.48 14.92
N VAL A 102 -8.08 -9.40 13.98
CA VAL A 102 -6.97 -9.40 13.03
C VAL A 102 -7.26 -8.40 11.92
N LYS A 103 -6.36 -7.43 11.71
CA LYS A 103 -6.47 -6.44 10.64
C LYS A 103 -6.21 -7.10 9.28
N THR A 104 -7.06 -6.78 8.29
CA THR A 104 -6.95 -7.32 6.94
C THR A 104 -6.87 -6.23 5.88
N ASN A 105 -6.17 -6.53 4.80
CA ASN A 105 -6.07 -5.71 3.59
C ASN A 105 -6.55 -6.54 2.39
N VAL A 106 -7.77 -6.26 1.90
CA VAL A 106 -8.29 -6.98 0.74
C VAL A 106 -7.70 -6.40 -0.54
N THR A 107 -6.99 -7.25 -1.28
CA THR A 107 -6.24 -6.88 -2.49
C THR A 107 -6.89 -7.43 -3.76
N LEU A 108 -6.36 -7.02 -4.93
CA LEU A 108 -6.89 -7.37 -6.25
C LEU A 108 -8.32 -6.87 -6.43
N ILE A 109 -8.56 -5.63 -6.06
CA ILE A 109 -9.83 -4.95 -6.23
C ILE A 109 -9.80 -4.14 -7.53
N PHE A 110 -10.79 -4.39 -8.40
CA PHE A 110 -10.93 -3.77 -9.71
C PHE A 110 -12.31 -3.16 -9.95
N SER A 111 -13.20 -3.17 -8.94
CA SER A 111 -14.52 -2.52 -9.01
C SER A 111 -14.94 -1.98 -7.64
N ALA A 112 -15.80 -0.96 -7.64
CA ALA A 112 -16.36 -0.41 -6.41
C ALA A 112 -17.23 -1.44 -5.66
N ASN A 113 -17.93 -2.34 -6.38
CA ASN A 113 -18.66 -3.45 -5.77
C ASN A 113 -17.73 -4.35 -4.93
N GLN A 114 -16.55 -4.71 -5.47
CA GLN A 114 -15.59 -5.52 -4.73
C GLN A 114 -15.13 -4.83 -3.45
N ALA A 115 -14.81 -3.53 -3.52
CA ALA A 115 -14.40 -2.75 -2.36
C ALA A 115 -15.50 -2.68 -1.29
N LEU A 116 -16.75 -2.45 -1.70
CA LEU A 116 -17.90 -2.41 -0.80
C LEU A 116 -18.15 -3.75 -0.10
N LEU A 117 -18.07 -4.86 -0.83
CA LEU A 117 -18.23 -6.21 -0.26
C LEU A 117 -17.08 -6.52 0.73
N ALA A 118 -15.84 -6.17 0.39
CA ALA A 118 -14.67 -6.36 1.26
C ALA A 118 -14.81 -5.56 2.56
N ALA A 119 -15.19 -4.30 2.47
CA ALA A 119 -15.41 -3.45 3.65
C ALA A 119 -16.53 -4.00 4.55
N ARG A 120 -17.65 -4.47 3.96
CA ARG A 120 -18.76 -5.08 4.71
C ARG A 120 -18.43 -6.43 5.31
N ALA A 121 -17.45 -7.16 4.74
CA ALA A 121 -16.90 -8.37 5.36
C ALA A 121 -15.99 -8.07 6.57
N GLY A 122 -15.63 -6.80 6.82
CA GLY A 122 -14.83 -6.36 7.95
C GLY A 122 -13.36 -6.05 7.60
N ALA A 123 -13.02 -5.85 6.33
CA ALA A 123 -11.69 -5.45 5.92
C ALA A 123 -11.30 -4.11 6.56
N THR A 124 -10.10 -4.03 7.13
CA THR A 124 -9.52 -2.77 7.64
C THR A 124 -9.09 -1.88 6.48
N TYR A 125 -8.51 -2.50 5.45
CA TYR A 125 -8.04 -1.83 4.24
C TYR A 125 -8.59 -2.52 3.00
N VAL A 126 -8.81 -1.73 1.96
CA VAL A 126 -9.13 -2.20 0.60
C VAL A 126 -8.09 -1.64 -0.36
N SER A 127 -7.54 -2.49 -1.24
CA SER A 127 -6.48 -2.11 -2.18
C SER A 127 -6.97 -2.17 -3.63
N PRO A 128 -7.64 -1.12 -4.15
CA PRO A 128 -7.96 -0.99 -5.57
C PRO A 128 -6.71 -0.72 -6.40
N PHE A 129 -6.63 -1.36 -7.59
CA PHE A 129 -5.46 -1.37 -8.46
C PHE A 129 -5.58 -0.35 -9.60
N VAL A 130 -5.08 0.86 -9.40
CA VAL A 130 -5.15 1.96 -10.39
C VAL A 130 -4.42 1.57 -11.70
N GLY A 131 -3.13 1.32 -11.64
CA GLY A 131 -2.33 1.12 -12.83
C GLY A 131 -2.69 -0.12 -13.66
N ARG A 132 -3.25 -1.18 -13.04
CA ARG A 132 -3.73 -2.35 -13.80
C ARG A 132 -5.03 -2.06 -14.55
N ILE A 133 -5.86 -1.16 -14.05
CA ILE A 133 -7.06 -0.69 -14.77
C ILE A 133 -6.63 0.15 -15.97
N ASP A 134 -5.63 1.00 -15.80
CA ASP A 134 -5.08 1.79 -16.91
C ASP A 134 -4.51 0.90 -18.03
N ASP A 135 -3.91 -0.26 -17.67
CA ASP A 135 -3.38 -1.23 -18.66
C ASP A 135 -4.44 -1.76 -19.63
N ILE A 136 -5.70 -1.77 -19.24
CA ILE A 136 -6.82 -2.20 -20.07
C ILE A 136 -7.60 -1.02 -20.66
N SER A 137 -6.98 0.17 -20.70
CA SER A 137 -7.55 1.39 -21.27
C SER A 137 -8.83 1.88 -20.56
N MET A 138 -8.90 1.68 -19.25
CA MET A 138 -9.93 2.24 -18.36
C MET A 138 -9.26 3.22 -17.39
N ASP A 139 -10.03 4.15 -16.82
CA ASP A 139 -9.53 5.11 -15.86
C ASP A 139 -9.56 4.53 -14.44
N GLY A 140 -8.38 4.15 -13.92
CA GLY A 140 -8.23 3.63 -12.57
C GLY A 140 -8.54 4.64 -11.46
N LEU A 141 -8.50 5.94 -11.76
CA LEU A 141 -8.81 6.99 -10.79
C LEU A 141 -10.31 7.11 -10.52
N THR A 142 -11.14 6.88 -11.53
CA THR A 142 -12.59 6.80 -11.36
C THR A 142 -12.95 5.72 -10.34
N LEU A 143 -12.25 4.58 -10.34
CA LEU A 143 -12.45 3.54 -9.33
C LEU A 143 -12.17 4.04 -7.90
N ILE A 144 -11.08 4.77 -7.70
CA ILE A 144 -10.76 5.34 -6.38
C ILE A 144 -11.85 6.31 -5.93
N GLN A 145 -12.29 7.22 -6.82
CA GLN A 145 -13.32 8.21 -6.53
C GLN A 145 -14.64 7.54 -6.16
N ASP A 146 -15.10 6.57 -6.95
CA ASP A 146 -16.35 5.84 -6.69
C ASP A 146 -16.32 5.15 -5.32
N ILE A 147 -15.19 4.51 -4.97
CA ILE A 147 -15.04 3.85 -3.66
C ILE A 147 -15.06 4.90 -2.54
N ALA A 148 -14.33 6.02 -2.69
CA ALA A 148 -14.27 7.08 -1.69
C ALA A 148 -15.65 7.69 -1.44
N ASP A 149 -16.41 7.99 -2.50
CA ASP A 149 -17.76 8.53 -2.41
C ASP A 149 -18.73 7.56 -1.72
N ILE A 150 -18.69 6.26 -2.09
CA ILE A 150 -19.51 5.23 -1.46
C ILE A 150 -19.18 5.10 0.03
N PHE A 151 -17.88 5.07 0.38
CA PHE A 151 -17.46 4.93 1.77
C PHE A 151 -17.88 6.16 2.60
N ALA A 152 -17.76 7.37 2.06
CA ALA A 152 -18.21 8.59 2.71
C ALA A 152 -19.73 8.61 2.93
N ILE A 153 -20.54 8.27 1.91
CA ILE A 153 -22.01 8.24 1.98
C ILE A 153 -22.51 7.25 3.04
N HIS A 154 -21.85 6.10 3.18
CA HIS A 154 -22.28 5.03 4.06
C HIS A 154 -21.52 4.94 5.39
N GLY A 155 -20.65 5.91 5.69
CA GLY A 155 -19.85 5.95 6.92
C GLY A 155 -18.98 4.69 7.10
N ILE A 156 -18.36 4.22 6.02
CA ILE A 156 -17.49 3.03 6.04
C ILE A 156 -16.09 3.46 6.48
N GLU A 157 -15.58 2.84 7.54
CA GLU A 157 -14.29 3.19 8.16
C GLU A 157 -13.08 2.51 7.49
N SER A 158 -13.31 1.54 6.59
CA SER A 158 -12.21 0.90 5.86
C SER A 158 -11.39 1.92 5.07
N GLU A 159 -10.05 1.89 5.21
CA GLU A 159 -9.18 2.81 4.48
C GLU A 159 -8.86 2.30 3.08
N ILE A 160 -8.86 3.20 2.10
CA ILE A 160 -8.54 2.92 0.70
C ILE A 160 -7.03 3.06 0.51
N ILE A 161 -6.37 1.96 0.12
CA ILE A 161 -4.97 1.94 -0.30
C ILE A 161 -4.93 1.93 -1.83
N ALA A 162 -4.66 3.06 -2.47
CA ALA A 162 -4.41 3.10 -3.90
C ALA A 162 -3.17 2.28 -4.22
N ALA A 163 -3.35 1.16 -4.92
CA ALA A 163 -2.31 0.20 -5.26
C ALA A 163 -1.98 0.21 -6.77
N SER A 164 -0.88 -0.45 -7.15
CA SER A 164 -0.40 -0.43 -8.54
C SER A 164 -0.11 0.98 -9.05
N VAL A 165 0.38 1.85 -8.18
CA VAL A 165 0.83 3.22 -8.51
C VAL A 165 2.10 3.13 -9.35
N ARG A 166 2.15 3.80 -10.51
CA ARG A 166 3.26 3.67 -11.48
C ARG A 166 3.99 4.95 -11.79
N THR A 167 3.41 6.09 -11.47
CA THR A 167 3.96 7.41 -11.79
C THR A 167 3.73 8.40 -10.66
N PRO A 168 4.55 9.47 -10.54
CA PRO A 168 4.29 10.56 -9.62
C PRO A 168 2.92 11.22 -9.84
N LEU A 169 2.41 11.23 -11.08
CA LEU A 169 1.09 11.78 -11.38
C LEU A 169 -0.03 10.97 -10.71
N HIS A 170 0.06 9.63 -10.69
CA HIS A 170 -0.89 8.77 -9.97
C HIS A 170 -0.99 9.15 -8.49
N ILE A 171 0.14 9.50 -7.84
CA ILE A 171 0.15 9.89 -6.43
C ILE A 171 -0.79 11.08 -6.19
N ILE A 172 -0.60 12.16 -6.98
CA ILE A 172 -1.40 13.38 -6.86
C ILE A 172 -2.88 13.11 -7.20
N GLN A 173 -3.12 12.33 -8.24
CA GLN A 173 -4.45 12.01 -8.71
C GLN A 173 -5.21 11.14 -7.70
N CYS A 174 -4.58 10.11 -7.13
CA CYS A 174 -5.16 9.29 -6.06
C CYS A 174 -5.48 10.11 -4.82
N ALA A 175 -4.60 11.06 -4.45
CA ALA A 175 -4.85 11.95 -3.34
C ALA A 175 -6.10 12.84 -3.57
N LYS A 176 -6.28 13.35 -4.80
CA LYS A 176 -7.45 14.15 -5.19
C LYS A 176 -8.73 13.31 -5.28
N ALA A 177 -8.60 12.05 -5.67
CA ALA A 177 -9.71 11.10 -5.79
C ALA A 177 -10.19 10.53 -4.43
N GLY A 178 -9.55 10.91 -3.31
CA GLY A 178 -10.00 10.51 -1.97
C GLY A 178 -9.35 9.24 -1.43
N ALA A 179 -8.24 8.75 -2.00
CA ALA A 179 -7.48 7.68 -1.40
C ALA A 179 -6.97 8.07 -0.01
N HIS A 180 -7.10 7.20 0.98
CA HIS A 180 -6.57 7.42 2.32
C HIS A 180 -5.06 7.20 2.36
N ILE A 181 -4.58 6.24 1.57
CA ILE A 181 -3.21 5.77 1.49
C ILE A 181 -2.86 5.56 0.02
N ALA A 182 -1.63 5.86 -0.38
CA ALA A 182 -1.05 5.37 -1.63
C ALA A 182 0.13 4.46 -1.30
N THR A 183 0.13 3.24 -1.83
CA THR A 183 1.32 2.38 -1.75
C THR A 183 2.12 2.52 -3.03
N VAL A 184 3.36 2.99 -2.89
CA VAL A 184 4.17 3.52 -3.98
C VAL A 184 5.48 2.73 -4.10
N PRO A 185 5.83 2.21 -5.30
CA PRO A 185 7.15 1.61 -5.52
C PRO A 185 8.29 2.60 -5.27
N PHE A 186 9.41 2.13 -4.71
CA PHE A 186 10.55 2.98 -4.35
C PHE A 186 11.01 3.89 -5.51
N LYS A 187 11.12 3.33 -6.72
CA LYS A 187 11.50 4.11 -7.91
C LYS A 187 10.56 5.29 -8.18
N VAL A 188 9.25 5.08 -8.02
CA VAL A 188 8.24 6.13 -8.26
C VAL A 188 8.30 7.18 -7.17
N LEU A 189 8.53 6.77 -5.92
CA LEU A 189 8.74 7.66 -4.79
C LEU A 189 9.94 8.59 -5.04
N MET A 190 11.08 8.02 -5.46
CA MET A 190 12.28 8.79 -5.80
C MET A 190 12.06 9.75 -6.97
N GLN A 191 11.25 9.36 -7.97
CA GLN A 191 10.88 10.26 -9.07
C GLN A 191 10.01 11.43 -8.59
N ALA A 192 9.09 11.20 -7.65
CA ALA A 192 8.20 12.24 -7.14
C ALA A 192 8.91 13.36 -6.39
N MET A 193 10.10 13.09 -5.85
CA MET A 193 10.93 14.09 -5.15
C MET A 193 11.80 14.93 -6.09
N LYS A 194 11.95 14.54 -7.36
CA LYS A 194 12.80 15.26 -8.32
C LYS A 194 12.03 16.33 -9.07
N HIS A 195 12.59 17.54 -9.11
CA HIS A 195 12.04 18.64 -9.88
C HIS A 195 13.14 19.53 -10.44
N PRO A 196 13.17 19.82 -11.77
CA PRO A 196 14.23 20.64 -12.39
C PRO A 196 14.38 22.03 -11.77
N LEU A 197 13.28 22.65 -11.32
CA LEU A 197 13.34 23.96 -10.68
C LEU A 197 13.93 23.91 -9.27
N THR A 198 13.82 22.78 -8.57
CA THR A 198 14.48 22.57 -7.28
C THR A 198 15.99 22.52 -7.48
N ASP A 199 16.46 21.77 -8.47
CA ASP A 199 17.88 21.65 -8.78
C ASP A 199 18.47 23.00 -9.20
N ALA A 200 17.82 23.72 -10.12
CA ALA A 200 18.24 25.06 -10.55
C ALA A 200 18.20 26.09 -9.39
N GLY A 201 17.20 25.97 -8.50
CA GLY A 201 17.11 26.82 -7.31
C GLY A 201 18.26 26.60 -6.35
N LEU A 202 18.62 25.35 -6.08
CA LEU A 202 19.76 25.00 -5.23
C LEU A 202 21.09 25.50 -5.82
N GLU A 203 21.31 25.30 -7.12
CA GLU A 203 22.50 25.81 -7.81
C GLU A 203 22.64 27.34 -7.66
N LYS A 204 21.52 28.06 -7.89
CA LYS A 204 21.50 29.51 -7.71
C LYS A 204 21.82 29.91 -6.26
N PHE A 205 21.15 29.30 -5.28
CA PHE A 205 21.40 29.64 -3.87
C PHE A 205 22.84 29.38 -3.46
N MET A 206 23.46 28.31 -3.94
CA MET A 206 24.88 28.00 -3.67
C MET A 206 25.81 29.04 -4.32
N ALA A 207 25.49 29.50 -5.55
CA ALA A 207 26.26 30.53 -6.26
C ALA A 207 26.18 31.88 -5.52
N ASP A 208 24.97 32.32 -5.16
CA ASP A 208 24.74 33.56 -4.42
C ASP A 208 25.46 33.55 -3.05
N TRP A 209 25.40 32.40 -2.34
CA TRP A 209 26.08 32.24 -1.05
C TRP A 209 27.61 32.35 -1.16
N LYS A 210 28.20 31.72 -2.18
CA LYS A 210 29.66 31.84 -2.42
C LYS A 210 30.07 33.26 -2.73
N GLN A 211 29.25 34.01 -3.46
CA GLN A 211 29.56 35.39 -3.84
C GLN A 211 29.49 36.35 -2.64
N ALA A 212 28.55 36.10 -1.70
CA ALA A 212 28.38 36.90 -0.49
C ALA A 212 29.47 36.65 0.60
N ASN A 213 30.22 35.57 0.51
CA ASN A 213 31.26 35.19 1.46
C ASN A 213 32.72 35.23 0.88
N GLN A 214 32.89 35.88 -0.25
CA GLN A 214 34.17 36.29 -0.83
C GLN A 214 34.44 37.77 -0.49
#